data_b5224b0b4241a3765b3de28a1906fe00
#
_entry.id   b5224b0b4241a3765b3de28a1906fe00
#
_cell.length_a   1.000
_cell.length_b   1.000
_cell.length_c   1.000
_cell.angle_alpha   90.00
_cell.angle_beta   90.00
_cell.angle_gamma   90.00
#
_symmetry.space_group_name_H-M   'P 1'
#
loop_
_entity.id
_entity.type
_entity.pdbx_description
1 polymer ?
#
loop_
_entity_poly.entity_id
_entity_poly.type
_entity_poly.pdbx_seq_one_letter_code
_entity_poly.pdbx_strand_id
1 'polypeptide(L)'
;MTPPPRSRVLIKIAVALVVLAVLGYLFMKSLDSARTEPYTVERAHLGPWTLELEAADGANAPLLSLRTGTGLVANLFTQMFNRTMESINRPADASIPIVLRGEFDRALSQRMKPGDLLTAAREAGIESASHQPRCLAHRRISEPGMTRQTYFAIVDSPSIVAFRARLASSGTSEFDAAALTPIMFVGTSDPAAHRWLPIRATDADCVAPIQIGAS
;
A
#
# COMPACT_ATOMS: atom_id res chain seq x y z
N MET A 1 -24.51 -11.06 -61.73
CA MET A 1 -24.35 -10.46 -60.40
C MET A 1 -23.40 -9.27 -60.53
N THR A 2 -23.91 -8.03 -60.51
CA THR A 2 -23.07 -6.83 -60.56
C THR A 2 -22.43 -6.59 -59.21
N PRO A 3 -21.08 -6.44 -59.12
CA PRO A 3 -20.43 -6.16 -57.87
C PRO A 3 -20.95 -4.86 -57.23
N PRO A 4 -21.13 -4.80 -55.94
CA PRO A 4 -21.60 -3.58 -55.28
C PRO A 4 -20.64 -2.43 -55.54
N PRO A 5 -21.14 -1.19 -55.76
CA PRO A 5 -20.29 -0.06 -56.06
C PRO A 5 -19.25 0.12 -54.91
N ARG A 6 -17.98 0.24 -55.28
CA ARG A 6 -16.82 0.36 -54.36
C ARG A 6 -17.04 1.38 -53.20
N SER A 7 -17.82 2.47 -53.49
CA SER A 7 -18.16 3.47 -52.49
C SER A 7 -18.99 2.93 -51.31
N ARG A 8 -19.92 2.01 -51.53
CA ARG A 8 -20.76 1.42 -50.46
C ARG A 8 -19.94 0.50 -49.56
N VAL A 9 -18.93 -0.19 -50.09
CA VAL A 9 -18.03 -1.04 -49.30
C VAL A 9 -17.11 -0.17 -48.43
N LEU A 10 -16.55 0.90 -48.97
CA LEU A 10 -15.72 1.83 -48.23
C LEU A 10 -16.48 2.52 -47.10
N ILE A 11 -17.73 2.93 -47.31
CA ILE A 11 -18.57 3.51 -46.26
C ILE A 11 -18.81 2.49 -45.12
N LYS A 12 -19.13 1.23 -45.45
CA LYS A 12 -19.33 0.19 -44.43
C LYS A 12 -18.07 -0.06 -43.60
N ILE A 13 -16.91 -0.08 -44.25
CA ILE A 13 -15.61 -0.23 -43.57
C ILE A 13 -15.35 0.98 -42.65
N ALA A 14 -15.57 2.19 -43.14
CA ALA A 14 -15.37 3.40 -42.36
C ALA A 14 -16.29 3.42 -41.11
N VAL A 15 -17.58 3.08 -41.29
CA VAL A 15 -18.51 2.96 -40.14
C VAL A 15 -18.09 1.91 -39.16
N ALA A 16 -17.65 0.73 -39.62
CA ALA A 16 -17.16 -0.32 -38.74
C ALA A 16 -15.92 0.11 -37.92
N LEU A 17 -14.98 0.81 -38.54
CA LEU A 17 -13.79 1.35 -37.86
C LEU A 17 -14.15 2.40 -36.80
N VAL A 18 -15.10 3.30 -37.10
CA VAL A 18 -15.61 4.29 -36.15
C VAL A 18 -16.27 3.59 -34.96
N VAL A 19 -17.10 2.60 -35.19
CA VAL A 19 -17.76 1.84 -34.14
C VAL A 19 -16.71 1.13 -33.24
N LEU A 20 -15.70 0.47 -33.84
CA LEU A 20 -14.64 -0.17 -33.10
C LEU A 20 -13.83 0.83 -32.29
N ALA A 21 -13.53 2.00 -32.84
CA ALA A 21 -12.80 3.05 -32.12
C ALA A 21 -13.61 3.57 -30.92
N VAL A 22 -14.91 3.80 -31.08
CA VAL A 22 -15.79 4.22 -29.98
C VAL A 22 -15.91 3.14 -28.92
N LEU A 23 -16.11 1.89 -29.30
CA LEU A 23 -16.14 0.77 -28.34
C LEU A 23 -14.82 0.61 -27.59
N GLY A 24 -13.69 0.73 -28.29
CA GLY A 24 -12.36 0.71 -27.69
C GLY A 24 -12.17 1.85 -26.68
N TYR A 25 -12.57 3.06 -27.03
CA TYR A 25 -12.51 4.21 -26.12
C TYR A 25 -13.41 4.02 -24.89
N LEU A 26 -14.64 3.57 -25.06
CA LEU A 26 -15.55 3.31 -23.94
C LEU A 26 -15.02 2.20 -23.02
N PHE A 27 -14.43 1.16 -23.60
CA PHE A 27 -13.80 0.09 -22.83
C PHE A 27 -12.61 0.59 -22.00
N MET A 28 -11.71 1.37 -22.61
CA MET A 28 -10.58 1.98 -21.88
C MET A 28 -11.05 2.89 -20.76
N LYS A 29 -12.05 3.73 -21.02
CA LYS A 29 -12.65 4.61 -20.01
C LYS A 29 -13.29 3.82 -18.85
N SER A 30 -13.95 2.70 -19.16
CA SER A 30 -14.52 1.81 -18.14
C SER A 30 -13.44 1.18 -17.26
N LEU A 31 -12.32 0.76 -17.84
CA LEU A 31 -11.20 0.23 -17.08
C LEU A 31 -10.56 1.28 -16.15
N ASP A 32 -10.37 2.50 -16.64
CA ASP A 32 -9.82 3.58 -15.81
C ASP A 32 -10.76 3.93 -14.65
N SER A 33 -12.08 3.97 -14.91
CA SER A 33 -13.08 4.19 -13.86
C SER A 33 -13.04 3.09 -12.80
N ALA A 34 -12.95 1.82 -13.21
CA ALA A 34 -12.88 0.71 -12.27
C ALA A 34 -11.65 0.74 -11.35
N ARG A 35 -10.52 1.27 -11.85
CA ARG A 35 -9.30 1.41 -11.06
C ARG A 35 -9.38 2.49 -10.00
N THR A 36 -10.15 3.54 -10.22
CA THR A 36 -10.30 4.68 -9.32
C THR A 36 -11.49 4.58 -8.38
N GLU A 37 -12.35 3.57 -8.55
CA GLU A 37 -13.45 3.30 -7.62
C GLU A 37 -12.94 3.06 -6.19
N PRO A 38 -13.66 3.57 -5.16
CA PRO A 38 -13.29 3.34 -3.77
C PRO A 38 -13.15 1.84 -3.45
N TYR A 39 -12.13 1.51 -2.67
CA TYR A 39 -12.02 0.20 -2.02
C TYR A 39 -12.85 0.22 -0.75
N THR A 40 -13.48 -0.88 -0.39
CA THR A 40 -14.31 -0.95 0.80
C THR A 40 -13.71 -1.92 1.82
N VAL A 41 -13.60 -1.50 3.06
CA VAL A 41 -13.12 -2.31 4.18
C VAL A 41 -14.18 -2.35 5.25
N GLU A 42 -14.51 -3.54 5.74
CA GLU A 42 -15.41 -3.71 6.88
C GLU A 42 -14.72 -3.25 8.17
N ARG A 43 -15.45 -2.54 9.01
CA ARG A 43 -14.92 -2.05 10.30
C ARG A 43 -14.41 -3.18 11.19
N ALA A 44 -15.01 -4.36 11.14
CA ALA A 44 -14.58 -5.54 11.88
C ALA A 44 -13.14 -5.99 11.56
N HIS A 45 -12.61 -5.63 10.39
CA HIS A 45 -11.24 -5.95 10.00
C HIS A 45 -10.20 -4.92 10.47
N LEU A 46 -10.61 -3.80 11.08
CA LEU A 46 -9.71 -2.73 11.56
C LEU A 46 -9.20 -2.95 12.99
N GLY A 47 -9.02 -4.16 13.41
CA GLY A 47 -8.47 -4.50 14.72
C GLY A 47 -8.92 -5.91 15.19
N PRO A 48 -8.48 -6.34 16.35
CA PRO A 48 -7.55 -5.66 17.24
C PRO A 48 -6.14 -5.52 16.66
N TRP A 49 -5.45 -4.48 17.08
CA TRP A 49 -4.06 -4.23 16.71
C TRP A 49 -3.12 -4.69 17.83
N THR A 50 -1.99 -5.28 17.47
CA THR A 50 -0.96 -5.76 18.39
C THR A 50 0.42 -5.28 17.95
N LEU A 51 1.23 -4.86 18.91
CA LEU A 51 2.64 -4.49 18.68
C LEU A 51 3.52 -5.72 18.75
N GLU A 52 4.36 -5.90 17.74
CA GLU A 52 5.29 -7.02 17.67
C GLU A 52 6.71 -6.56 17.31
N LEU A 53 7.70 -7.22 17.94
CA LEU A 53 9.09 -7.14 17.52
C LEU A 53 9.34 -8.20 16.44
N GLU A 54 9.85 -7.75 15.30
CA GLU A 54 10.11 -8.66 14.19
C GLU A 54 11.56 -9.14 14.18
N ALA A 55 11.73 -10.42 13.86
CA ALA A 55 13.06 -11.05 13.76
C ALA A 55 13.70 -10.90 12.36
N ALA A 56 13.02 -10.22 11.42
CA ALA A 56 13.52 -10.07 10.06
C ALA A 56 14.84 -9.32 9.99
N ASP A 57 15.77 -9.81 9.16
CA ASP A 57 17.09 -9.23 8.99
C ASP A 57 17.14 -8.19 7.85
N GLY A 58 18.05 -7.22 8.00
CA GLY A 58 18.30 -6.17 7.01
C GLY A 58 17.91 -4.78 7.53
N ALA A 59 18.64 -3.77 7.09
CA ALA A 59 18.47 -2.39 7.56
C ALA A 59 17.06 -1.84 7.30
N ASN A 60 16.43 -2.26 6.21
CA ASN A 60 15.06 -1.85 5.84
C ASN A 60 13.98 -2.80 6.38
N ALA A 61 14.36 -3.88 7.07
CA ALA A 61 13.39 -4.76 7.70
C ALA A 61 12.70 -4.04 8.89
N PRO A 62 11.41 -4.24 9.10
CA PRO A 62 10.75 -3.77 10.30
C PRO A 62 11.40 -4.39 11.55
N LEU A 63 11.63 -3.58 12.57
CA LEU A 63 11.99 -4.03 13.92
C LEU A 63 10.76 -4.02 14.83
N LEU A 64 9.97 -2.96 14.75
CA LEU A 64 8.72 -2.81 15.47
C LEU A 64 7.61 -2.57 14.48
N SER A 65 6.58 -3.41 14.53
CA SER A 65 5.39 -3.33 13.69
C SER A 65 4.12 -3.36 14.50
N LEU A 66 3.08 -2.76 13.95
CA LEU A 66 1.71 -2.89 14.42
C LEU A 66 0.97 -3.85 13.48
N ARG A 67 0.42 -4.92 14.01
CA ARG A 67 -0.20 -5.99 13.23
C ARG A 67 -1.68 -6.17 13.58
N THR A 68 -2.46 -6.61 12.60
CA THR A 68 -3.83 -7.06 12.81
C THR A 68 -4.10 -8.34 11.99
N GLY A 69 -5.28 -8.92 12.14
CA GLY A 69 -5.64 -10.16 11.47
C GLY A 69 -5.60 -10.09 9.94
N THR A 70 -5.66 -11.26 9.31
CA THR A 70 -5.52 -11.43 7.85
C THR A 70 -6.65 -10.80 7.05
N GLY A 71 -7.82 -10.54 7.66
CA GLY A 71 -9.04 -10.10 6.98
C GLY A 71 -8.87 -8.79 6.22
N LEU A 72 -8.20 -7.80 6.82
CA LEU A 72 -7.98 -6.49 6.21
C LEU A 72 -7.21 -6.57 4.89
N VAL A 73 -6.05 -7.23 4.92
CA VAL A 73 -5.20 -7.39 3.73
C VAL A 73 -5.86 -8.31 2.71
N ALA A 74 -6.50 -9.39 3.14
CA ALA A 74 -7.17 -10.31 2.23
C ALA A 74 -8.31 -9.63 1.45
N ASN A 75 -9.09 -8.81 2.13
CA ASN A 75 -10.19 -8.06 1.53
C ASN A 75 -9.67 -7.04 0.48
N LEU A 76 -8.71 -6.20 0.87
CA LEU A 76 -8.11 -5.21 -0.04
C LEU A 76 -7.40 -5.87 -1.22
N PHE A 77 -6.65 -6.94 -0.97
CA PHE A 77 -5.96 -7.69 -2.02
C PHE A 77 -6.93 -8.27 -3.05
N THR A 78 -8.03 -8.89 -2.59
CA THR A 78 -9.03 -9.48 -3.50
C THR A 78 -9.67 -8.41 -4.39
N GLN A 79 -10.06 -7.28 -3.83
CA GLN A 79 -10.61 -6.18 -4.60
C GLN A 79 -9.59 -5.62 -5.61
N MET A 80 -8.36 -5.39 -5.18
CA MET A 80 -7.27 -4.90 -6.01
C MET A 80 -6.96 -5.89 -7.13
N PHE A 81 -6.79 -7.17 -6.83
CA PHE A 81 -6.53 -8.22 -7.81
C PHE A 81 -7.64 -8.30 -8.87
N ASN A 82 -8.92 -8.28 -8.46
CA ASN A 82 -10.05 -8.31 -9.38
C ASN A 82 -10.10 -7.11 -10.34
N ARG A 83 -9.55 -5.96 -9.93
CA ARG A 83 -9.52 -4.74 -10.76
C ARG A 83 -8.30 -4.64 -11.65
N THR A 84 -7.16 -5.18 -11.22
CA THR A 84 -5.88 -5.04 -11.93
C THR A 84 -5.48 -6.28 -12.69
N MET A 85 -5.89 -7.48 -12.23
CA MET A 85 -5.49 -8.80 -12.74
C MET A 85 -3.96 -8.98 -12.78
N GLU A 86 -3.25 -8.27 -11.91
CA GLU A 86 -1.79 -8.31 -11.85
C GLU A 86 -1.29 -9.51 -11.03
N SER A 87 -0.24 -10.16 -11.52
CA SER A 87 0.40 -11.29 -10.81
C SER A 87 1.31 -10.76 -9.70
N ILE A 88 0.76 -10.65 -8.50
CA ILE A 88 1.45 -10.19 -7.30
C ILE A 88 1.11 -11.08 -6.11
N ASN A 89 1.96 -11.06 -5.09
CA ASN A 89 1.83 -11.86 -3.89
C ASN A 89 1.17 -11.04 -2.77
N ARG A 90 0.24 -11.67 -2.06
CA ARG A 90 -0.41 -11.10 -0.89
C ARG A 90 0.47 -11.34 0.35
N PRO A 91 0.69 -10.33 1.22
CA PRO A 91 1.24 -10.56 2.57
C PRO A 91 0.35 -11.49 3.40
N ALA A 92 0.95 -12.19 4.35
CA ALA A 92 0.23 -13.13 5.23
C ALA A 92 -0.79 -12.40 6.11
N ASP A 93 -0.42 -11.23 6.63
CA ASP A 93 -1.20 -10.42 7.55
C ASP A 93 -1.04 -8.92 7.27
N ALA A 94 -1.87 -8.10 7.93
CA ALA A 94 -1.76 -6.66 7.88
C ALA A 94 -0.70 -6.20 8.88
N SER A 95 0.37 -5.58 8.38
CA SER A 95 1.46 -5.05 9.20
C SER A 95 1.78 -3.61 8.81
N ILE A 96 1.90 -2.73 9.81
CA ILE A 96 2.32 -1.34 9.67
C ILE A 96 3.69 -1.20 10.34
N PRO A 97 4.79 -1.04 9.59
CA PRO A 97 6.10 -0.78 10.16
C PRO A 97 6.11 0.53 10.96
N ILE A 98 6.63 0.50 12.18
CA ILE A 98 6.76 1.68 13.05
C ILE A 98 8.20 2.15 13.14
N VAL A 99 9.14 1.22 13.32
CA VAL A 99 10.59 1.48 13.36
C VAL A 99 11.29 0.40 12.57
N LEU A 100 12.19 0.82 11.68
CA LEU A 100 13.04 -0.09 10.92
C LEU A 100 14.28 -0.47 11.72
N ARG A 101 14.81 -1.67 11.46
CA ARG A 101 16.02 -2.15 12.14
C ARG A 101 17.20 -1.19 11.97
N GLY A 102 17.45 -0.72 10.75
CA GLY A 102 18.54 0.21 10.49
C GLY A 102 18.35 1.59 11.14
N GLU A 103 17.10 2.06 11.36
CA GLU A 103 16.83 3.27 12.14
C GLU A 103 17.18 3.04 13.60
N PHE A 104 16.77 1.89 14.15
CA PHE A 104 17.06 1.52 15.53
C PHE A 104 18.57 1.39 15.78
N ASP A 105 19.26 0.62 14.94
CA ASP A 105 20.68 0.33 15.10
C ASP A 105 21.54 1.60 15.05
N ARG A 106 21.22 2.54 14.16
CA ARG A 106 21.97 3.80 14.02
C ARG A 106 21.65 4.81 15.12
N ALA A 107 20.37 4.95 15.47
CA ALA A 107 19.93 6.11 16.25
C ALA A 107 19.47 5.80 17.66
N LEU A 108 19.07 4.57 17.97
CA LEU A 108 18.40 4.24 19.23
C LEU A 108 19.13 3.16 20.04
N SER A 109 19.88 2.25 19.42
CA SER A 109 20.48 1.07 20.04
C SER A 109 21.44 1.39 21.20
N GLN A 110 22.05 2.57 21.20
CA GLN A 110 22.94 3.02 22.30
C GLN A 110 22.16 3.46 23.56
N ARG A 111 20.86 3.71 23.45
CA ARG A 111 20.04 4.30 24.52
C ARG A 111 18.95 3.38 25.02
N MET A 112 18.50 2.45 24.19
CA MET A 112 17.42 1.52 24.54
C MET A 112 17.60 0.17 23.85
N LYS A 113 17.03 -0.86 24.45
CA LYS A 113 16.93 -2.19 23.86
C LYS A 113 15.63 -2.31 23.03
N PRO A 114 15.51 -3.28 22.12
CA PRO A 114 14.25 -3.51 21.40
C PRO A 114 13.03 -3.72 22.32
N GLY A 115 13.22 -4.39 23.48
CA GLY A 115 12.16 -4.57 24.47
C GLY A 115 11.68 -3.24 25.09
N ASP A 116 12.59 -2.30 25.35
CA ASP A 116 12.26 -0.97 25.86
C ASP A 116 11.47 -0.17 24.82
N LEU A 117 11.84 -0.28 23.53
CA LEU A 117 11.12 0.31 22.42
C LEU A 117 9.66 -0.19 22.34
N LEU A 118 9.46 -1.52 22.48
CA LEU A 118 8.14 -2.13 22.51
C LEU A 118 7.32 -1.62 23.70
N THR A 119 7.92 -1.55 24.88
CA THR A 119 7.27 -1.04 26.09
C THR A 119 6.85 0.42 25.91
N ALA A 120 7.77 1.27 25.42
CA ALA A 120 7.48 2.67 25.14
C ALA A 120 6.35 2.87 24.11
N ALA A 121 6.26 1.98 23.11
CA ALA A 121 5.18 2.02 22.13
C ALA A 121 3.81 1.61 22.72
N ARG A 122 3.79 0.64 23.64
CA ARG A 122 2.59 0.26 24.40
C ARG A 122 2.12 1.38 25.33
N GLU A 123 3.04 1.97 26.07
CA GLU A 123 2.76 3.12 26.94
C GLU A 123 2.25 4.33 26.14
N ALA A 124 2.66 4.46 24.88
CA ALA A 124 2.15 5.44 23.95
C ALA A 124 0.70 5.18 23.50
N GLY A 125 0.11 4.04 23.86
CA GLY A 125 -1.26 3.68 23.50
C GLY A 125 -1.47 3.36 22.02
N ILE A 126 -0.41 2.95 21.29
CA ILE A 126 -0.50 2.70 19.85
C ILE A 126 -1.50 1.57 19.56
N GLU A 127 -1.50 0.48 20.33
CA GLU A 127 -2.40 -0.67 20.12
C GLU A 127 -3.90 -0.30 20.23
N SER A 128 -4.23 0.66 21.09
CA SER A 128 -5.61 1.11 21.33
C SER A 128 -6.04 2.31 20.49
N ALA A 129 -5.09 2.90 19.73
CA ALA A 129 -5.37 4.05 18.89
C ALA A 129 -6.11 3.66 17.59
N SER A 130 -6.68 4.67 16.93
CA SER A 130 -7.31 4.48 15.62
C SER A 130 -6.26 4.46 14.52
N HIS A 131 -6.31 3.45 13.65
CA HIS A 131 -5.48 3.30 12.47
C HIS A 131 -6.39 3.07 11.26
N GLN A 132 -6.56 4.10 10.43
CA GLN A 132 -7.52 4.07 9.34
C GLN A 132 -6.82 4.06 7.99
N PRO A 133 -6.98 3.01 7.17
CA PRO A 133 -6.51 3.03 5.80
C PRO A 133 -7.27 4.11 5.02
N ARG A 134 -6.54 5.05 4.42
CA ARG A 134 -7.09 6.22 3.72
C ARG A 134 -7.25 5.99 2.23
N CYS A 135 -6.21 5.47 1.61
CA CYS A 135 -6.22 5.15 0.18
C CYS A 135 -5.33 3.96 -0.14
N LEU A 136 -5.67 3.26 -1.21
CA LEU A 136 -4.75 2.32 -1.84
C LEU A 136 -3.80 3.11 -2.73
N ALA A 137 -2.51 2.89 -2.54
CA ALA A 137 -1.42 3.49 -3.29
C ALA A 137 -0.69 2.42 -4.10
N HIS A 138 -0.03 2.85 -5.18
CA HIS A 138 0.75 1.98 -6.04
C HIS A 138 2.10 2.61 -6.35
N ARG A 139 3.14 1.81 -6.24
CA ARG A 139 4.49 2.22 -6.65
C ARG A 139 5.12 1.14 -7.53
N ARG A 140 5.68 1.60 -8.64
CA ARG A 140 6.46 0.77 -9.55
C ARG A 140 7.88 1.32 -9.63
N ILE A 141 8.85 0.44 -9.44
CA ILE A 141 10.27 0.73 -9.60
C ILE A 141 10.78 -0.14 -10.74
N SER A 142 11.26 0.49 -11.79
CA SER A 142 11.85 -0.20 -12.95
C SER A 142 13.37 -0.05 -12.88
N GLU A 143 14.05 -1.17 -12.78
CA GLU A 143 15.51 -1.29 -12.82
C GLU A 143 15.90 -2.10 -14.06
N PRO A 144 17.12 -1.99 -14.59
CA PRO A 144 17.56 -2.80 -15.72
C PRO A 144 17.34 -4.30 -15.46
N GLY A 145 16.47 -4.92 -16.27
CA GLY A 145 16.15 -6.35 -16.16
C GLY A 145 15.09 -6.73 -15.13
N MET A 146 14.58 -5.78 -14.33
CA MET A 146 13.55 -6.09 -13.32
C MET A 146 12.59 -4.93 -13.09
N THR A 147 11.31 -5.25 -13.05
CA THR A 147 10.28 -4.31 -12.58
C THR A 147 9.70 -4.84 -11.28
N ARG A 148 9.80 -4.03 -10.23
CA ARG A 148 9.16 -4.28 -8.93
C ARG A 148 7.95 -3.41 -8.81
N GLN A 149 6.86 -3.95 -8.32
CA GLN A 149 5.65 -3.19 -8.06
C GLN A 149 5.05 -3.59 -6.72
N THR A 150 4.47 -2.62 -6.05
CA THR A 150 3.83 -2.83 -4.76
C THR A 150 2.57 -1.98 -4.65
N TYR A 151 1.52 -2.60 -4.12
CA TYR A 151 0.32 -1.94 -3.65
C TYR A 151 0.34 -1.89 -2.13
N PHE A 152 0.06 -0.73 -1.60
CA PHE A 152 0.03 -0.50 -0.15
C PHE A 152 -1.08 0.47 0.21
N ALA A 153 -1.66 0.31 1.39
CA ALA A 153 -2.57 1.29 1.94
C ALA A 153 -1.77 2.34 2.71
N ILE A 154 -2.04 3.62 2.47
CA ILE A 154 -1.59 4.71 3.33
C ILE A 154 -2.55 4.74 4.52
N VAL A 155 -2.00 4.73 5.74
CA VAL A 155 -2.76 4.64 6.97
C VAL A 155 -2.67 5.93 7.76
N ASP A 156 -3.81 6.54 8.07
CA ASP A 156 -3.87 7.65 8.98
C ASP A 156 -3.72 7.12 10.41
N SER A 157 -2.58 7.40 11.01
CA SER A 157 -2.20 6.95 12.35
C SER A 157 -1.45 8.05 13.11
N PRO A 158 -2.17 9.01 13.70
CA PRO A 158 -1.55 10.10 14.45
C PRO A 158 -0.70 9.60 15.63
N SER A 159 -1.06 8.49 16.24
CA SER A 159 -0.31 7.89 17.35
C SER A 159 1.07 7.40 16.93
N ILE A 160 1.20 6.74 15.77
CA ILE A 160 2.49 6.31 15.22
C ILE A 160 3.34 7.53 14.86
N VAL A 161 2.77 8.53 14.21
CA VAL A 161 3.48 9.77 13.84
C VAL A 161 4.00 10.48 15.10
N ALA A 162 3.17 10.65 16.12
CA ALA A 162 3.55 11.26 17.39
C ALA A 162 4.62 10.44 18.14
N PHE A 163 4.52 9.11 18.11
CA PHE A 163 5.51 8.23 18.72
C PHE A 163 6.87 8.37 18.02
N ARG A 164 6.93 8.35 16.70
CA ARG A 164 8.17 8.57 15.95
C ARG A 164 8.78 9.96 16.21
N ALA A 165 7.94 11.00 16.31
CA ALA A 165 8.40 12.34 16.67
C ALA A 165 9.03 12.38 18.08
N ARG A 166 8.46 11.65 19.05
CA ARG A 166 9.06 11.50 20.40
C ARG A 166 10.40 10.77 20.36
N LEU A 167 10.51 9.70 19.57
CA LEU A 167 11.78 8.99 19.38
C LEU A 167 12.85 9.92 18.79
N ALA A 168 12.50 10.76 17.83
CA ALA A 168 13.41 11.74 17.25
C ALA A 168 13.89 12.79 18.27
N SER A 169 13.02 13.24 19.18
CA SER A 169 13.38 14.21 20.22
C SER A 169 14.25 13.60 21.34
N SER A 170 14.15 12.29 21.58
CA SER A 170 14.90 11.56 22.59
C SER A 170 16.12 10.81 22.02
N GLY A 171 16.16 10.62 20.71
CA GLY A 171 17.20 9.89 19.99
C GLY A 171 18.42 10.74 19.62
N THR A 172 19.21 10.23 18.70
CA THR A 172 20.27 10.99 18.01
C THR A 172 19.66 11.78 16.86
N SER A 173 20.40 12.77 16.34
CA SER A 173 20.01 13.52 15.14
C SER A 173 19.85 12.65 13.87
N GLU A 174 20.25 11.38 13.94
CA GLU A 174 20.15 10.41 12.85
C GLU A 174 18.78 9.74 12.75
N PHE A 175 17.89 9.88 13.76
CA PHE A 175 16.52 9.36 13.68
C PHE A 175 15.61 10.37 13.00
N ASP A 176 15.25 10.10 11.75
CA ASP A 176 14.29 10.91 10.99
C ASP A 176 12.86 10.39 11.20
N ALA A 177 12.06 11.11 11.99
CA ALA A 177 10.67 10.77 12.25
C ALA A 177 9.82 10.69 10.97
N ALA A 178 10.17 11.47 9.94
CA ALA A 178 9.45 11.54 8.69
C ALA A 178 9.95 10.55 7.62
N ALA A 179 11.00 9.78 7.91
CA ALA A 179 11.57 8.82 6.95
C ALA A 179 10.58 7.72 6.55
N LEU A 180 9.64 7.38 7.43
CA LEU A 180 8.66 6.33 7.22
C LEU A 180 7.25 6.88 7.36
N THR A 181 6.44 6.75 6.33
CA THR A 181 5.00 6.97 6.38
C THR A 181 4.31 5.71 6.90
N PRO A 182 3.29 5.79 7.77
CA PRO A 182 2.50 4.62 8.14
C PRO A 182 1.83 4.04 6.90
N ILE A 183 2.29 2.87 6.48
CA ILE A 183 1.75 2.14 5.33
C ILE A 183 1.55 0.67 5.70
N MET A 184 0.64 0.03 5.00
CA MET A 184 0.38 -1.40 5.10
C MET A 184 0.46 -2.02 3.71
N PHE A 185 1.33 -3.01 3.51
CA PHE A 185 1.42 -3.70 2.23
C PHE A 185 0.15 -4.52 1.96
N VAL A 186 -0.36 -4.42 0.74
CA VAL A 186 -1.53 -5.15 0.25
C VAL A 186 -1.12 -6.21 -0.77
N GLY A 187 -0.16 -5.88 -1.64
CA GLY A 187 0.36 -6.82 -2.62
C GLY A 187 1.70 -6.36 -3.17
N THR A 188 2.58 -7.32 -3.51
CA THR A 188 3.91 -7.02 -4.04
C THR A 188 4.37 -8.08 -5.01
N SER A 189 5.11 -7.68 -6.04
CA SER A 189 5.79 -8.59 -6.95
C SER A 189 7.05 -9.21 -6.33
N ASP A 190 7.59 -8.61 -5.26
CA ASP A 190 8.79 -9.07 -4.56
C ASP A 190 8.42 -9.44 -3.11
N PRO A 191 8.55 -10.73 -2.70
CA PRO A 191 8.32 -11.15 -1.32
C PRO A 191 9.22 -10.45 -0.31
N ALA A 192 10.36 -9.93 -0.73
CA ALA A 192 11.26 -9.14 0.09
C ALA A 192 10.99 -7.61 0.00
N ALA A 193 9.71 -7.22 -0.10
CA ALA A 193 9.30 -5.81 -0.23
C ALA A 193 9.86 -4.89 0.84
N HIS A 194 10.13 -5.41 2.06
CA HIS A 194 10.80 -4.66 3.13
C HIS A 194 12.18 -4.11 2.73
N ARG A 195 12.82 -4.63 1.68
CA ARG A 195 14.08 -4.10 1.14
C ARG A 195 13.91 -2.77 0.41
N TRP A 196 12.67 -2.41 0.08
CA TRP A 196 12.37 -1.14 -0.56
C TRP A 196 11.97 -0.05 0.44
N LEU A 197 11.74 -0.42 1.68
CA LEU A 197 11.53 0.54 2.75
C LEU A 197 12.84 1.32 2.98
N PRO A 198 12.74 2.59 3.40
CA PRO A 198 11.54 3.30 3.80
C PRO A 198 10.76 3.84 2.59
N ILE A 199 9.42 3.81 2.69
CA ILE A 199 8.54 4.46 1.73
C ILE A 199 8.02 5.77 2.36
N ARG A 200 8.39 6.89 1.76
CA ARG A 200 7.73 8.17 2.00
C ARG A 200 6.56 8.28 1.04
N ALA A 201 5.41 7.79 1.48
CA ALA A 201 4.20 7.86 0.68
C ALA A 201 3.56 9.25 0.80
N THR A 202 2.99 9.71 -0.29
CA THR A 202 2.27 10.99 -0.40
C THR A 202 0.91 10.74 -1.05
N ASP A 203 0.05 11.75 -1.05
CA ASP A 203 -1.25 11.66 -1.71
C ASP A 203 -1.13 11.43 -3.22
N ALA A 204 0.00 11.80 -3.82
CA ALA A 204 0.27 11.52 -5.24
C ALA A 204 0.46 10.03 -5.55
N ASP A 205 0.77 9.20 -4.56
CA ASP A 205 0.86 7.74 -4.72
C ASP A 205 -0.52 7.07 -4.70
N CYS A 206 -1.58 7.77 -4.23
CA CYS A 206 -2.94 7.23 -4.12
C CYS A 206 -3.55 6.93 -5.48
N VAL A 207 -4.01 5.70 -5.68
CA VAL A 207 -4.74 5.26 -6.87
C VAL A 207 -6.25 5.41 -6.65
N ALA A 208 -6.74 5.01 -5.49
CA ALA A 208 -8.15 5.10 -5.14
C ALA A 208 -8.35 5.23 -3.61
N PRO A 209 -9.40 5.91 -3.16
CA PRO A 209 -9.71 6.02 -1.75
C PRO A 209 -10.16 4.68 -1.15
N ILE A 210 -9.93 4.50 0.16
CA ILE A 210 -10.45 3.38 0.93
C ILE A 210 -11.59 3.91 1.81
N GLN A 211 -12.75 3.28 1.73
CA GLN A 211 -13.93 3.60 2.53
C GLN A 211 -14.17 2.51 3.56
N ILE A 212 -14.46 2.92 4.78
CA ILE A 212 -14.84 2.00 5.86
C ILE A 212 -16.35 1.84 5.79
N GLY A 213 -16.80 0.63 5.43
CA GLY A 213 -18.20 0.27 5.39
C GLY A 213 -18.80 0.26 6.80
N ALA A 214 -20.09 0.60 6.89
CA ALA A 214 -20.85 0.34 8.09
C ALA A 214 -21.05 -1.18 8.23
N SER A 215 -20.69 -1.73 9.37
CA SER A 215 -21.03 -3.10 9.77
C SER A 215 -22.50 -3.18 10.13
#